data_e90433d1b2db289cbb7ac5b1567b1e66
#
_entry.id   e90433d1b2db289cbb7ac5b1567b1e66
#
_cell.length_a   1.000
_cell.length_b   1.000
_cell.length_c   1.000
_cell.angle_alpha   90.00
_cell.angle_beta   90.00
_cell.angle_gamma   90.00
#
_symmetry.space_group_name_H-M   'P 1'
#
loop_
_entity.id
_entity.type
_entity.pdbx_description
1 polymer ?
#
loop_
_entity_poly.entity_id
_entity_poly.type
_entity_poly.pdbx_seq_one_letter_code
_entity_poly.pdbx_strand_id
1 'polypeptide(L)'
;VNLIFSLELSRRLERSGSGVSAIASHPGYSATDLQRHSLFWRFLNLVVAIPAKRGAEATLYAATEDDALSYPYWGPTGIIEMRGWTGKARINAKASNEETARRLWEVSERLTGVSFLSEV
;
A
#
# COMPACT_ATOMS: atom_id res chain seq x y z
N VAL A 1 0.24 9.05 2.26
CA VAL A 1 1.63 9.36 1.86
C VAL A 1 2.28 8.13 1.26
N ASN A 2 2.37 6.99 1.96
CA ASN A 2 3.08 5.79 1.51
C ASN A 2 2.60 5.25 0.15
N LEU A 3 1.28 5.17 -0.08
CA LEU A 3 0.73 4.73 -1.37
C LEU A 3 1.17 5.65 -2.52
N ILE A 4 1.12 6.97 -2.33
CA ILE A 4 1.56 7.95 -3.35
C ILE A 4 3.03 7.72 -3.70
N PHE A 5 3.87 7.53 -2.69
CA PHE A 5 5.30 7.25 -2.87
C PHE A 5 5.53 5.93 -3.62
N SER A 6 4.81 4.85 -3.24
CA SER A 6 4.92 3.55 -3.91
C SER A 6 4.50 3.60 -5.38
N LEU A 7 3.43 4.35 -5.69
CA LEU A 7 2.98 4.53 -7.08
C LEU A 7 4.00 5.31 -7.91
N GLU A 8 4.63 6.34 -7.34
CA GLU A 8 5.69 7.07 -8.02
C GLU A 8 6.94 6.19 -8.22
N LEU A 9 7.32 5.43 -7.21
CA LEU A 9 8.42 4.46 -7.32
C LEU A 9 8.15 3.45 -8.42
N SER A 10 6.94 2.90 -8.52
CA SER A 10 6.55 1.96 -9.57
C SER A 10 6.73 2.58 -10.96
N ARG A 11 6.26 3.82 -11.18
CA ARG A 11 6.42 4.53 -12.45
C ARG A 11 7.89 4.77 -12.82
N ARG A 12 8.72 5.14 -11.85
CA ARG A 12 10.15 5.40 -12.07
C ARG A 12 10.91 4.11 -12.41
N LEU A 13 10.63 3.03 -11.70
CA LEU A 13 11.20 1.73 -11.99
C LEU A 13 10.81 1.23 -13.39
N GLU A 14 9.55 1.39 -13.77
CA GLU A 14 9.07 1.06 -15.11
C GLU A 14 9.79 1.87 -16.20
N ARG A 15 9.90 3.18 -16.02
CA ARG A 15 10.63 4.06 -16.97
C ARG A 15 12.11 3.73 -17.06
N SER A 16 12.73 3.34 -15.96
CA SER A 16 14.15 2.97 -15.95
C SER A 16 14.44 1.62 -16.63
N GLY A 17 13.42 0.83 -16.92
CA GLY A 17 13.60 -0.49 -17.50
C GLY A 17 14.32 -1.48 -16.57
N SER A 18 14.32 -1.25 -15.26
CA SER A 18 15.10 -2.02 -14.28
C SER A 18 14.64 -3.46 -14.10
N GLY A 19 13.45 -3.83 -14.59
CA GLY A 19 12.85 -5.15 -14.33
C GLY A 19 12.38 -5.36 -12.88
N VAL A 20 12.51 -4.36 -12.02
CA VAL A 20 12.02 -4.37 -10.63
C VAL A 20 10.65 -3.73 -10.57
N SER A 21 9.74 -4.32 -9.81
CA SER A 21 8.38 -3.80 -9.60
C SER A 21 8.19 -3.33 -8.16
N ALA A 22 7.51 -2.22 -7.97
CA ALA A 22 7.06 -1.74 -6.66
C ALA A 22 5.55 -1.93 -6.53
N ILE A 23 5.13 -2.73 -5.56
CA ILE A 23 3.73 -3.07 -5.31
C ILE A 23 3.40 -2.68 -3.87
N ALA A 24 2.31 -1.94 -3.70
CA ALA A 24 1.79 -1.59 -2.38
C ALA A 24 0.74 -2.61 -1.93
N SER A 25 0.66 -2.86 -0.64
CA SER A 25 -0.42 -3.64 -0.04
C SER A 25 -0.91 -3.02 1.26
N HIS A 26 -2.16 -3.31 1.62
CA HIS A 26 -2.69 -2.96 2.94
C HIS A 26 -3.47 -4.12 3.55
N PRO A 27 -3.39 -4.32 4.87
CA PRO A 27 -4.01 -5.46 5.54
C PRO A 27 -5.52 -5.31 5.79
N GLY A 28 -6.13 -4.20 5.38
CA GLY A 28 -7.47 -3.85 5.84
C GLY A 28 -7.50 -3.53 7.34
N TYR A 29 -8.63 -3.76 7.99
CA TYR A 29 -8.77 -3.58 9.43
C TYR A 29 -8.45 -4.89 10.16
N SER A 30 -7.19 -5.05 10.56
CA SER A 30 -6.69 -6.23 11.26
C SER A 30 -6.59 -5.99 12.76
N ALA A 31 -6.93 -7.02 13.56
CA ALA A 31 -6.71 -7.02 15.00
C ALA A 31 -5.21 -7.11 15.29
N THR A 32 -4.58 -5.97 15.57
CA THR A 32 -3.18 -5.88 15.96
C THR A 32 -3.05 -5.22 17.32
N ASP A 33 -1.92 -5.41 17.99
CA ASP A 33 -1.63 -4.80 19.30
C ASP A 33 -1.55 -3.27 19.28
N LEU A 34 -1.57 -2.66 18.11
CA LEU A 34 -1.47 -1.20 17.95
C LEU A 34 -2.60 -0.44 18.66
N GLN A 35 -3.75 -1.08 18.89
CA GLN A 35 -4.98 -0.46 19.40
C GLN A 35 -5.34 -0.90 20.84
N ARG A 36 -4.43 -1.55 21.57
CA ARG A 36 -4.72 -2.13 22.88
C ARG A 36 -5.04 -1.12 24.00
N HIS A 37 -4.79 0.16 23.79
CA HIS A 37 -4.94 1.21 24.81
C HIS A 37 -6.34 1.83 24.92
N SER A 38 -7.32 1.42 24.10
CA SER A 38 -8.68 1.97 24.14
C SER A 38 -9.73 0.87 24.19
N LEU A 39 -10.64 0.94 25.18
CA LEU A 39 -11.77 0.01 25.33
C LEU A 39 -12.72 0.04 24.13
N PHE A 40 -12.92 1.21 23.51
CA PHE A 40 -13.72 1.37 22.32
C PHE A 40 -13.16 0.58 21.14
N TRP A 41 -11.84 0.65 20.91
CA TRP A 41 -11.18 -0.09 19.84
C TRP A 41 -11.15 -1.60 20.10
N ARG A 42 -11.07 -2.03 21.37
CA ARG A 42 -11.19 -3.45 21.74
C ARG A 42 -12.57 -4.03 21.41
N PHE A 43 -13.63 -3.24 21.63
CA PHE A 43 -14.99 -3.66 21.25
C PHE A 43 -15.14 -3.71 19.73
N LEU A 44 -14.64 -2.73 19.01
CA LEU A 44 -14.68 -2.68 17.56
C LEU A 44 -13.88 -3.85 16.93
N ASN A 45 -12.75 -4.20 17.53
CA ASN A 45 -11.95 -5.36 17.11
C ASN A 45 -12.73 -6.68 17.17
N LEU A 46 -13.59 -6.85 18.17
CA LEU A 46 -14.39 -8.07 18.32
C LEU A 46 -15.38 -8.27 17.16
N VAL A 47 -15.88 -7.17 16.58
CA VAL A 47 -16.95 -7.19 15.57
C VAL A 47 -16.42 -7.03 14.14
N VAL A 48 -15.42 -6.20 13.94
CA VAL A 48 -15.00 -5.72 12.60
C VAL A 48 -13.62 -6.23 12.19
N ALA A 49 -12.71 -6.43 13.13
CA ALA A 49 -11.34 -6.81 12.81
C ALA A 49 -11.24 -8.23 12.24
N ILE A 50 -10.33 -8.39 11.29
CA ILE A 50 -9.96 -9.71 10.78
C ILE A 50 -8.74 -10.25 11.55
N PRO A 51 -8.57 -11.59 11.65
CA PRO A 51 -7.37 -12.17 12.23
C PRO A 51 -6.09 -11.63 11.55
N ALA A 52 -5.04 -11.41 12.31
CA ALA A 52 -3.76 -10.90 11.79
C ALA A 52 -3.20 -11.75 10.62
N LYS A 53 -3.42 -13.07 10.67
CA LYS A 53 -3.07 -13.99 9.59
C LYS A 53 -3.72 -13.59 8.24
N ARG A 54 -4.99 -13.23 8.26
CA ARG A 54 -5.68 -12.75 7.05
C ARG A 54 -5.24 -11.35 6.64
N GLY A 55 -4.85 -10.49 7.59
CA GLY A 55 -4.24 -9.20 7.28
C GLY A 55 -2.94 -9.32 6.49
N ALA A 56 -2.17 -10.37 6.72
CA ALA A 56 -0.93 -10.64 6.00
C ALA A 56 -1.14 -11.17 4.56
N GLU A 57 -2.33 -11.70 4.22
CA GLU A 57 -2.60 -12.31 2.92
C GLU A 57 -2.35 -11.36 1.76
N ALA A 58 -2.74 -10.09 1.86
CA ALA A 58 -2.52 -9.11 0.80
C ALA A 58 -1.02 -8.83 0.55
N THR A 59 -0.22 -8.81 1.61
CA THR A 59 1.23 -8.63 1.49
C THR A 59 1.90 -9.86 0.91
N LEU A 60 1.49 -11.05 1.34
CA LEU A 60 1.98 -12.31 0.78
C LEU A 60 1.61 -12.41 -0.70
N TYR A 61 0.36 -12.14 -1.05
CA TYR A 61 -0.11 -12.12 -2.43
C TYR A 61 0.76 -11.19 -3.31
N ALA A 62 0.94 -9.96 -2.85
CA ALA A 62 1.75 -8.97 -3.56
C ALA A 62 3.22 -9.40 -3.74
N ALA A 63 3.74 -10.25 -2.85
CA ALA A 63 5.13 -10.70 -2.87
C ALA A 63 5.36 -12.00 -3.64
N THR A 64 4.33 -12.84 -3.83
CA THR A 64 4.52 -14.21 -4.32
C THR A 64 3.72 -14.57 -5.56
N GLU A 65 2.66 -13.82 -5.89
CA GLU A 65 1.81 -14.15 -7.01
C GLU A 65 2.20 -13.37 -8.28
N ASP A 66 2.34 -14.07 -9.39
CA ASP A 66 2.69 -13.47 -10.68
C ASP A 66 1.64 -12.45 -11.15
N ASP A 67 0.35 -12.70 -10.88
CA ASP A 67 -0.73 -11.76 -11.19
C ASP A 67 -0.62 -10.45 -10.41
N ALA A 68 0.11 -10.42 -9.28
CA ALA A 68 0.31 -9.22 -8.51
C ALA A 68 1.03 -8.11 -9.30
N LEU A 69 1.84 -8.47 -10.28
CA LEU A 69 2.50 -7.51 -11.19
C LEU A 69 1.51 -6.72 -12.07
N SER A 70 0.28 -7.23 -12.21
CA SER A 70 -0.75 -6.60 -13.05
C SER A 70 -1.37 -5.33 -12.46
N TYR A 71 -1.12 -5.05 -11.16
CA TYR A 71 -1.73 -3.92 -10.47
C TYR A 71 -0.87 -3.45 -9.28
N PRO A 72 -0.70 -2.14 -9.07
CA PRO A 72 0.26 -1.61 -8.10
C PRO A 72 -0.23 -1.57 -6.65
N TYR A 73 -1.50 -1.95 -6.34
CA TYR A 73 -2.04 -1.85 -4.99
C TYR A 73 -3.03 -2.96 -4.64
N TRP A 74 -2.72 -3.74 -3.63
CA TRP A 74 -3.50 -4.92 -3.23
C TRP A 74 -4.01 -4.80 -1.79
N GLY A 75 -5.21 -5.33 -1.55
CA GLY A 75 -5.85 -5.32 -0.24
C GLY A 75 -7.15 -6.11 -0.22
N PRO A 76 -7.88 -6.14 0.90
CA PRO A 76 -9.18 -6.79 0.96
C PRO A 76 -10.22 -6.03 0.14
N THR A 77 -11.03 -6.74 -0.64
CA THR A 77 -12.01 -6.18 -1.58
C THR A 77 -13.43 -6.12 -1.03
N GLY A 78 -13.65 -6.52 0.22
CA GLY A 78 -14.98 -6.52 0.84
C GLY A 78 -15.40 -5.14 1.36
N ILE A 79 -16.31 -5.12 2.32
CA ILE A 79 -16.97 -3.90 2.82
C ILE A 79 -15.93 -2.82 3.19
N ILE A 80 -15.93 -1.74 2.43
CA ILE A 80 -15.05 -0.55 2.59
C ILE A 80 -13.55 -0.93 2.65
N GLU A 81 -13.15 -2.01 1.96
CA GLU A 81 -11.77 -2.54 1.99
C GLU A 81 -11.24 -2.87 3.40
N MET A 82 -12.15 -3.10 4.35
CA MET A 82 -11.78 -3.46 5.72
C MET A 82 -11.71 -4.98 5.92
N ARG A 83 -12.48 -5.76 5.13
CA ARG A 83 -12.58 -7.23 5.20
C ARG A 83 -12.74 -7.79 3.78
N GLY A 84 -12.50 -9.08 3.63
CA GLY A 84 -12.74 -9.80 2.37
C GLY A 84 -11.52 -10.54 1.89
N TRP A 85 -11.60 -11.02 0.66
CA TRP A 85 -10.49 -11.68 -0.02
C TRP A 85 -9.52 -10.64 -0.58
N THR A 86 -8.26 -11.02 -0.72
CA THR A 86 -7.24 -10.18 -1.37
C THR A 86 -7.61 -9.94 -2.83
N GLY A 87 -7.52 -8.70 -3.25
CA GLY A 87 -7.75 -8.28 -4.63
C GLY A 87 -7.25 -6.86 -4.89
N LYS A 88 -7.57 -6.32 -6.05
CA LYS A 88 -7.17 -4.95 -6.46
C LYS A 88 -7.84 -3.91 -5.57
N ALA A 89 -7.06 -3.24 -4.74
CA ALA A 89 -7.53 -2.20 -3.82
C ALA A 89 -7.77 -0.88 -4.57
N ARG A 90 -8.66 -0.04 -4.06
CA ARG A 90 -9.02 1.23 -4.71
C ARG A 90 -7.93 2.28 -4.54
N ILE A 91 -7.50 2.84 -5.65
CA ILE A 91 -6.61 4.01 -5.68
C ILE A 91 -7.49 5.26 -5.82
N ASN A 92 -7.52 6.09 -4.78
CA ASN A 92 -8.31 7.32 -4.84
C ASN A 92 -7.63 8.38 -5.73
N ALA A 93 -8.40 9.36 -6.22
CA ALA A 93 -7.91 10.39 -7.14
C ALA A 93 -6.72 11.22 -6.58
N LYS A 94 -6.64 11.39 -5.25
CA LYS A 94 -5.50 12.08 -4.66
C LYS A 94 -4.22 11.24 -4.71
N ALA A 95 -4.34 9.92 -4.56
CA ALA A 95 -3.20 9.02 -4.63
C ALA A 95 -2.70 8.81 -6.05
N SER A 96 -3.58 8.89 -7.06
CA SER A 96 -3.22 8.77 -8.47
C SER A 96 -2.72 10.08 -9.10
N ASN A 97 -2.72 11.19 -8.38
CA ASN A 97 -2.24 12.47 -8.90
C ASN A 97 -0.71 12.48 -9.05
N GLU A 98 -0.25 12.46 -10.29
CA GLU A 98 1.17 12.35 -10.64
C GLU A 98 1.99 13.56 -10.19
N GLU A 99 1.43 14.76 -10.29
CA GLU A 99 2.12 15.98 -9.84
C GLU A 99 2.37 15.96 -8.34
N THR A 100 1.39 15.52 -7.56
CA THR A 100 1.55 15.35 -6.11
C THR A 100 2.59 14.27 -5.79
N ALA A 101 2.61 13.20 -6.56
CA ALA A 101 3.55 12.10 -6.38
C ALA A 101 5.00 12.54 -6.70
N ARG A 102 5.19 13.23 -7.82
CA ARG A 102 6.50 13.81 -8.21
C ARG A 102 7.01 14.79 -7.15
N ARG A 103 6.16 15.69 -6.69
CA ARG A 103 6.53 16.66 -5.64
C ARG A 103 6.90 15.99 -4.32
N LEU A 104 6.17 14.92 -3.93
CA LEU A 104 6.51 14.13 -2.76
C LEU A 104 7.90 13.50 -2.91
N TRP A 105 8.21 12.96 -4.08
CA TRP A 105 9.51 12.39 -4.38
C TRP A 105 10.65 13.41 -4.22
N GLU A 106 10.54 14.57 -4.88
CA GLU A 106 11.52 15.65 -4.81
C GLU A 106 11.76 16.15 -3.36
N VAL A 107 10.67 16.28 -2.59
CA VAL A 107 10.77 16.65 -1.16
C VAL A 107 11.49 15.56 -0.36
N SER A 108 11.21 14.29 -0.65
CA SER A 108 11.85 13.17 0.03
C SER A 108 13.36 13.13 -0.26
N GLU A 109 13.77 13.30 -1.51
CA GLU A 109 15.19 13.39 -1.89
C GLU A 109 15.90 14.54 -1.18
N ARG A 110 15.28 15.72 -1.17
CA ARG A 110 15.83 16.89 -0.50
C ARG A 110 16.00 16.70 1.01
N LEU A 111 15.04 16.06 1.67
CA LEU A 111 15.06 15.85 3.13
C LEU A 111 16.04 14.75 3.55
N THR A 112 16.21 13.74 2.72
CA THR A 112 17.09 12.60 3.02
C THR A 112 18.51 12.79 2.52
N GLY A 113 18.71 13.68 1.53
CA GLY A 113 19.96 13.81 0.78
C GLY A 113 20.25 12.61 -0.13
N VAL A 114 19.29 11.72 -0.32
CA VAL A 114 19.41 10.54 -1.19
C VAL A 114 18.72 10.82 -2.51
N SER A 115 19.45 10.74 -3.62
CA SER A 115 18.91 10.82 -4.98
C SER A 115 18.78 9.40 -5.55
N PHE A 116 17.59 9.05 -5.99
CA PHE A 116 17.29 7.72 -6.52
C PHE A 116 16.30 7.82 -7.68
N LEU A 117 16.67 7.28 -8.85
CA LEU A 117 15.86 7.33 -10.08
C LEU A 117 15.38 8.76 -10.43
N SER A 118 16.23 9.76 -10.24
CA SER A 118 15.88 11.18 -10.40
C SER A 118 15.81 11.62 -11.86
N GLU A 119 16.49 10.92 -12.75
CA GLU A 119 16.62 11.26 -14.17
C GLU A 119 15.68 10.42 -15.08
N VAL A 120 14.64 9.82 -14.49
CA VAL A 120 13.73 8.93 -15.23
C VAL A 120 12.40 9.60 -15.54
#